data_d6584d28518ab1ec06732417e7da1753
#
_entry.id   d6584d28518ab1ec06732417e7da1753
#
_cell.length_a   1.000
_cell.length_b   1.000
_cell.length_c   1.000
_cell.angle_alpha   90.00
_cell.angle_beta   90.00
_cell.angle_gamma   90.00
#
_symmetry.space_group_name_H-M   'P 1'
#
loop_
_entity.id
_entity.type
_entity.pdbx_description
1 polymer ?
#
loop_
_entity_poly.entity_id
_entity_poly.type
_entity_poly.pdbx_seq_one_letter_code
_entity_poly.pdbx_strand_id
1 'polypeptide(L)'
;MLKSLRSSVRRLPLSRVGLAAAITLLTAACGSASQETVLLKSLLPSTLAQARTAQAQAGTGQTKSQTDWQVIEREIIEEHNRVRHNPQSYIPILEAYLATMDSQGQIPRGCGPNCTLMTEEGRPAVEEAIAFLRDQPPVGPLEFSGAIAQAAKSHAQDQQNGSVGHVGSDGSRAPQRLSKFGIENSSSGENIDYGSTSAQEVMISLIVDDGVADRGHRTIIFAPEWTTAGAGCGPHASIRTVCVVNYAKISRELTVVNNGSVDLLSLQVAGVNILEGALPIGTSRTITMPEGQSCDVDLTVQMSSGYAPLIWNDVTLCGATMTIGAEDRLTLSY
;
A
#
# COMPACT_ATOMS: atom_id res chain seq x y z
N MET A 1 17.23 -6.43 -14.61
CA MET A 1 17.37 -7.81 -14.05
C MET A 1 16.02 -8.50 -14.19
N LEU A 2 15.97 -9.61 -14.96
CA LEU A 2 14.75 -10.39 -15.10
C LEU A 2 14.46 -11.17 -13.82
N LYS A 3 13.34 -10.85 -13.12
CA LYS A 3 12.83 -11.71 -12.06
C LYS A 3 11.96 -12.80 -12.68
N SER A 4 12.44 -14.05 -12.67
CA SER A 4 11.62 -15.22 -13.00
C SER A 4 10.80 -15.61 -11.78
N LEU A 5 9.50 -15.41 -11.84
CA LEU A 5 8.56 -15.91 -10.83
C LEU A 5 8.26 -17.39 -11.14
N ARG A 6 8.67 -18.29 -10.26
CA ARG A 6 8.31 -19.70 -10.39
C ARG A 6 6.93 -19.90 -9.76
N SER A 7 5.91 -20.15 -10.61
CA SER A 7 4.62 -20.62 -10.13
C SER A 7 4.73 -22.11 -9.82
N SER A 8 4.27 -22.51 -8.63
CA SER A 8 4.17 -23.92 -8.26
C SER A 8 2.84 -24.46 -8.78
N VAL A 9 2.83 -24.93 -10.03
CA VAL A 9 1.65 -25.55 -10.62
C VAL A 9 1.52 -26.98 -10.11
N ARG A 10 0.62 -27.24 -9.18
CA ARG A 10 0.15 -28.62 -8.92
C ARG A 10 -0.86 -28.98 -10.01
N ARG A 11 -0.42 -29.82 -10.96
CA ARG A 11 -1.32 -30.50 -11.88
C ARG A 11 -2.10 -31.56 -11.09
N LEU A 12 -3.41 -31.38 -10.96
CA LEU A 12 -4.31 -32.45 -10.52
C LEU A 12 -4.70 -33.28 -11.76
N PRO A 13 -4.53 -34.61 -11.75
CA PRO A 13 -4.99 -35.42 -12.86
C PRO A 13 -6.53 -35.53 -12.80
N LEU A 14 -7.18 -35.24 -13.93
CA LEU A 14 -8.60 -35.53 -14.14
C LEU A 14 -8.80 -37.04 -14.19
N SER A 15 -9.24 -37.62 -13.08
CA SER A 15 -9.76 -38.99 -13.09
C SER A 15 -11.18 -39.00 -13.71
N ARG A 16 -11.32 -39.71 -14.78
CA ARG A 16 -12.62 -40.07 -15.36
C ARG A 16 -13.35 -40.96 -14.34
N VAL A 17 -14.45 -40.47 -13.77
CA VAL A 17 -15.41 -41.32 -13.05
C VAL A 17 -16.67 -41.41 -13.90
N GLY A 18 -16.96 -42.66 -14.25
CA GLY A 18 -18.08 -43.04 -15.12
C GLY A 18 -19.43 -42.78 -14.46
N LEU A 19 -20.36 -42.44 -15.34
CA LEU A 19 -21.78 -42.28 -15.11
C LEU A 19 -22.44 -43.62 -14.86
N ALA A 20 -23.06 -43.84 -13.71
CA ALA A 20 -24.04 -44.91 -13.52
C ALA A 20 -25.33 -44.28 -12.94
N ALA A 21 -26.34 -44.31 -13.79
CA ALA A 21 -27.68 -43.89 -13.43
C ALA A 21 -28.38 -44.96 -12.59
N ALA A 22 -29.05 -44.54 -11.52
CA ALA A 22 -30.14 -45.34 -10.91
C ALA A 22 -31.31 -44.41 -10.60
N ILE A 23 -32.33 -44.58 -11.41
CA ILE A 23 -33.66 -43.99 -11.26
C ILE A 23 -34.42 -44.89 -10.27
N THR A 24 -34.96 -44.31 -9.20
CA THR A 24 -36.04 -44.96 -8.44
C THR A 24 -37.12 -43.92 -8.15
N LEU A 25 -38.22 -44.08 -8.86
CA LEU A 25 -39.51 -43.44 -8.56
C LEU A 25 -40.14 -44.08 -7.32
N LEU A 26 -40.65 -43.27 -6.43
CA LEU A 26 -41.81 -43.68 -5.63
C LEU A 26 -42.76 -42.49 -5.42
N THR A 27 -44.01 -42.79 -5.66
CA THR A 27 -45.18 -41.94 -5.77
C THR A 27 -45.79 -41.59 -4.41
N ALA A 28 -46.28 -40.38 -4.34
CA ALA A 28 -47.51 -39.84 -3.74
C ALA A 28 -48.10 -40.43 -2.42
N ALA A 29 -48.36 -39.51 -1.49
CA ALA A 29 -49.67 -39.44 -0.86
C ALA A 29 -49.90 -38.01 -0.24
N CYS A 30 -51.05 -37.49 -0.59
CA CYS A 30 -51.70 -36.29 -0.08
C CYS A 30 -52.23 -36.54 1.34
N GLY A 31 -52.09 -35.57 2.24
CA GLY A 31 -52.71 -35.64 3.57
C GLY A 31 -52.66 -34.28 4.23
N SER A 32 -53.84 -33.67 4.33
CA SER A 32 -54.11 -32.35 4.92
C SER A 32 -54.06 -32.33 6.44
N ALA A 33 -53.80 -31.11 6.93
CA ALA A 33 -54.34 -30.48 8.14
C ALA A 33 -53.53 -30.51 9.42
N SER A 34 -53.44 -29.38 9.88
CA SER A 34 -53.65 -28.75 11.21
C SER A 34 -52.43 -28.22 11.94
N GLN A 35 -52.62 -26.99 12.33
CA GLN A 35 -51.81 -26.14 13.18
C GLN A 35 -51.40 -26.82 14.48
N GLU A 36 -50.14 -26.75 14.83
CA GLU A 36 -49.71 -26.64 16.22
C GLU A 36 -48.50 -25.70 16.31
N THR A 37 -48.78 -24.56 16.91
CA THR A 37 -47.82 -23.63 17.42
C THR A 37 -47.24 -24.23 18.70
N VAL A 38 -46.05 -24.79 18.66
CA VAL A 38 -45.31 -25.18 19.86
C VAL A 38 -44.08 -24.28 20.00
N LEU A 39 -44.12 -23.53 21.11
CA LEU A 39 -43.01 -22.79 21.68
C LEU A 39 -41.75 -23.68 21.74
N LEU A 40 -40.70 -23.34 21.01
CA LEU A 40 -39.35 -23.77 21.33
C LEU A 40 -38.58 -22.58 21.94
N LYS A 41 -38.89 -22.32 23.21
CA LYS A 41 -37.99 -21.61 24.12
C LYS A 41 -37.27 -22.67 24.96
N SER A 42 -35.97 -22.48 25.10
CA SER A 42 -35.02 -23.21 25.93
C SER A 42 -34.49 -24.52 25.34
N LEU A 43 -33.28 -24.40 24.83
CA LEU A 43 -32.08 -25.23 25.06
C LEU A 43 -30.95 -24.76 24.12
N LEU A 44 -30.36 -23.62 24.45
CA LEU A 44 -29.01 -23.32 24.00
C LEU A 44 -28.07 -23.63 25.19
N PRO A 45 -27.02 -24.41 24.98
CA PRO A 45 -26.12 -24.73 26.08
C PRO A 45 -25.31 -23.52 26.50
N SER A 46 -25.25 -23.30 27.79
CA SER A 46 -24.55 -22.20 28.50
C SER A 46 -23.03 -22.21 28.40
N THR A 47 -22.45 -22.82 27.36
CA THR A 47 -20.99 -22.91 27.17
C THR A 47 -20.38 -21.79 26.36
N LEU A 48 -21.19 -20.99 25.64
CA LEU A 48 -20.69 -19.82 24.88
C LEU A 48 -20.59 -18.52 25.72
N ALA A 49 -21.28 -18.47 26.87
CA ALA A 49 -21.20 -17.31 27.78
C ALA A 49 -19.98 -17.37 28.71
N GLN A 50 -19.45 -18.54 28.98
CA GLN A 50 -18.26 -18.72 29.84
C GLN A 50 -16.93 -18.50 29.07
N ALA A 51 -16.92 -18.64 27.75
CA ALA A 51 -15.75 -18.37 26.94
C ALA A 51 -15.49 -16.86 26.74
N ARG A 52 -16.53 -16.02 26.87
CA ARG A 52 -16.37 -14.55 26.75
C ARG A 52 -15.93 -13.85 28.04
N THR A 53 -16.17 -14.47 29.19
CA THR A 53 -15.76 -13.94 30.50
C THR A 53 -14.32 -14.32 30.88
N ALA A 54 -13.75 -15.37 30.28
CA ALA A 54 -12.37 -15.74 30.53
C ALA A 54 -11.33 -14.93 29.74
N GLN A 55 -11.74 -14.23 28.66
CA GLN A 55 -10.88 -13.34 27.89
C GLN A 55 -10.82 -11.89 28.43
N ALA A 56 -11.66 -11.54 29.38
CA ALA A 56 -11.71 -10.18 29.94
C ALA A 56 -10.89 -10.00 31.23
N GLN A 57 -10.21 -11.03 31.72
CA GLN A 57 -9.43 -10.96 32.96
C GLN A 57 -7.94 -11.30 32.87
N ALA A 58 -7.41 -11.44 31.65
CA ALA A 58 -5.97 -11.60 31.43
C ALA A 58 -5.45 -10.39 30.64
N GLY A 59 -5.13 -9.30 31.29
CA GLY A 59 -4.51 -8.18 30.60
C GLY A 59 -4.54 -6.82 31.28
N THR A 60 -4.24 -6.74 32.58
CA THR A 60 -3.78 -5.47 33.17
C THR A 60 -2.26 -5.50 33.38
N GLY A 61 -1.55 -5.81 32.29
CA GLY A 61 -0.17 -5.40 32.11
C GLY A 61 -0.18 -4.38 30.98
N GLN A 62 0.06 -3.11 31.26
CA GLN A 62 0.38 -2.12 30.25
C GLN A 62 1.69 -2.55 29.58
N THR A 63 1.62 -3.43 28.58
CA THR A 63 2.65 -3.51 27.58
C THR A 63 2.62 -2.14 26.87
N LYS A 64 3.73 -1.40 26.91
CA LYS A 64 3.95 -0.25 26.03
C LYS A 64 3.47 -0.68 24.65
N SER A 65 2.45 -0.01 24.12
CA SER A 65 1.95 -0.28 22.77
C SER A 65 3.14 -0.22 21.84
N GLN A 66 3.49 -1.37 21.26
CA GLN A 66 4.49 -1.42 20.22
C GLN A 66 3.92 -0.59 19.07
N THR A 67 4.67 0.40 18.62
CA THR A 67 4.25 1.25 17.49
C THR A 67 3.96 0.36 16.29
N ASP A 68 2.74 0.40 15.80
CA ASP A 68 2.40 -0.29 14.56
C ASP A 68 2.83 0.56 13.36
N TRP A 69 4.05 0.33 12.92
CA TRP A 69 4.63 1.07 11.80
C TRP A 69 3.83 0.92 10.51
N GLN A 70 3.23 -0.24 10.28
CA GLN A 70 2.45 -0.48 9.06
C GLN A 70 1.21 0.40 8.97
N VAL A 71 0.59 0.69 10.12
CA VAL A 71 -0.53 1.65 10.19
C VAL A 71 -0.04 3.05 9.85
N ILE A 72 1.02 3.52 10.50
CA ILE A 72 1.60 4.86 10.26
C ILE A 72 2.04 5.01 8.81
N GLU A 73 2.72 4.02 8.24
CA GLU A 73 3.20 3.99 6.85
C GLU A 73 2.06 4.16 5.85
N ARG A 74 0.91 3.53 6.10
CA ARG A 74 -0.29 3.67 5.26
C ARG A 74 -0.94 5.05 5.45
N GLU A 75 -1.14 5.46 6.68
CA GLU A 75 -1.71 6.76 7.01
C GLU A 75 -0.88 7.93 6.45
N ILE A 76 0.44 7.81 6.34
CA ILE A 76 1.29 8.81 5.70
C ILE A 76 0.86 9.04 4.25
N ILE A 77 0.59 7.98 3.47
CA ILE A 77 0.14 8.12 2.08
C ILE A 77 -1.29 8.68 2.00
N GLU A 78 -2.15 8.31 2.94
CA GLU A 78 -3.51 8.87 3.04
C GLU A 78 -3.47 10.39 3.33
N GLU A 79 -2.62 10.82 4.27
CA GLU A 79 -2.43 12.24 4.58
C GLU A 79 -1.77 13.02 3.43
N HIS A 80 -0.82 12.40 2.69
CA HIS A 80 -0.32 12.97 1.44
C HIS A 80 -1.44 13.23 0.45
N ASN A 81 -2.29 12.24 0.21
CA ASN A 81 -3.41 12.36 -0.71
C ASN A 81 -4.44 13.40 -0.25
N ARG A 82 -4.67 13.50 1.05
CA ARG A 82 -5.52 14.54 1.62
C ARG A 82 -5.00 15.93 1.31
N VAL A 83 -3.71 16.22 1.58
CA VAL A 83 -3.14 17.55 1.34
C VAL A 83 -2.94 17.84 -0.14
N ARG A 84 -2.62 16.85 -0.96
CA ARG A 84 -2.50 16.98 -2.41
C ARG A 84 -3.84 17.30 -3.08
N HIS A 85 -4.91 16.63 -2.65
CA HIS A 85 -6.26 16.85 -3.17
C HIS A 85 -6.86 18.18 -2.70
N ASN A 86 -6.62 18.56 -1.45
CA ASN A 86 -7.12 19.79 -0.86
C ASN A 86 -6.05 20.41 0.04
N PRO A 87 -5.11 21.19 -0.51
CA PRO A 87 -4.02 21.81 0.26
C PRO A 87 -4.52 22.66 1.42
N GLN A 88 -5.61 23.38 1.22
CA GLN A 88 -6.21 24.26 2.22
C GLN A 88 -6.73 23.50 3.44
N SER A 89 -7.01 22.20 3.33
CA SER A 89 -7.44 21.36 4.46
C SER A 89 -6.40 21.25 5.57
N TYR A 90 -5.13 21.53 5.27
CA TYR A 90 -4.04 21.49 6.24
C TYR A 90 -3.82 22.85 6.97
N ILE A 91 -4.41 23.95 6.48
CA ILE A 91 -4.26 25.27 7.11
C ILE A 91 -4.70 25.25 8.58
N PRO A 92 -5.91 24.78 8.96
CA PRO A 92 -6.29 24.76 10.36
C PRO A 92 -5.40 23.83 11.22
N ILE A 93 -4.80 22.79 10.63
CA ILE A 93 -3.85 21.91 11.31
C ILE A 93 -2.56 22.66 11.63
N LEU A 94 -2.02 23.42 10.64
CA LEU A 94 -0.82 24.25 10.84
C LEU A 94 -1.10 25.43 11.77
N GLU A 95 -2.28 26.02 11.76
CA GLU A 95 -2.68 27.06 12.71
C GLU A 95 -2.73 26.51 14.15
N ALA A 96 -3.28 25.31 14.34
CA ALA A 96 -3.24 24.62 15.62
C ALA A 96 -1.81 24.30 16.07
N TYR A 97 -0.96 23.82 15.14
CA TYR A 97 0.46 23.57 15.40
C TYR A 97 1.19 24.85 15.79
N LEU A 98 0.96 25.97 15.08
CA LEU A 98 1.51 27.29 15.38
C LEU A 98 1.09 27.77 16.78
N ALA A 99 -0.13 27.47 17.20
CA ALA A 99 -0.63 27.83 18.54
C ALA A 99 0.06 27.08 19.70
N THR A 100 0.71 25.94 19.41
CA THR A 100 1.51 25.20 20.42
C THR A 100 2.90 25.76 20.62
N MET A 101 3.38 26.63 19.73
CA MET A 101 4.70 27.24 19.82
C MET A 101 4.72 28.36 20.84
N ASP A 102 5.75 28.38 21.64
CA ASP A 102 6.04 29.52 22.54
C ASP A 102 6.60 30.75 21.75
N SER A 103 6.92 31.80 22.46
CA SER A 103 7.47 33.03 21.86
C SER A 103 8.86 32.86 21.25
N GLN A 104 9.53 31.75 21.54
CA GLN A 104 10.86 31.39 21.02
C GLN A 104 10.77 30.35 19.91
N GLY A 105 9.55 29.98 19.47
CA GLY A 105 9.32 28.97 18.46
C GLY A 105 9.48 27.54 18.97
N GLN A 106 9.60 27.31 20.26
CA GLN A 106 9.76 26.00 20.84
C GLN A 106 8.40 25.33 21.05
N ILE A 107 8.34 24.02 20.87
CA ILE A 107 7.11 23.25 21.05
C ILE A 107 7.28 22.25 22.19
N PRO A 108 6.50 22.41 23.29
CA PRO A 108 6.49 21.44 24.38
C PRO A 108 6.01 20.08 23.92
N ARG A 109 6.80 19.02 24.14
CA ARG A 109 6.52 17.65 23.67
C ARG A 109 5.90 16.74 24.73
N GLY A 110 5.47 17.22 25.87
CA GLY A 110 4.77 16.43 26.88
C GLY A 110 5.57 15.28 27.53
N CYS A 111 6.86 15.14 27.25
CA CYS A 111 7.72 14.08 27.78
C CYS A 111 8.55 14.53 28.98
N GLY A 112 8.18 15.67 29.62
CA GLY A 112 8.80 16.23 30.79
C GLY A 112 9.13 17.73 30.66
N PRO A 113 9.58 18.38 31.73
CA PRO A 113 9.73 19.85 31.76
C PRO A 113 10.80 20.41 30.81
N ASN A 114 11.68 19.59 30.28
CA ASN A 114 12.73 19.98 29.33
C ASN A 114 12.63 19.27 28.00
N CYS A 115 11.45 18.71 27.67
CA CYS A 115 11.22 18.01 26.45
C CYS A 115 10.49 18.92 25.45
N THR A 116 11.28 19.71 24.73
CA THR A 116 10.80 20.63 23.69
C THR A 116 11.39 20.23 22.34
N LEU A 117 10.61 20.40 21.30
CA LEU A 117 11.13 20.42 19.94
C LEU A 117 11.72 21.82 19.72
N MET A 118 12.99 21.85 19.39
CA MET A 118 13.66 23.08 18.95
C MET A 118 13.44 23.22 17.45
N THR A 119 13.02 24.39 17.03
CA THR A 119 12.87 24.76 15.62
C THR A 119 14.05 25.66 15.20
N GLU A 120 14.38 25.65 13.93
CA GLU A 120 15.43 26.50 13.33
C GLU A 120 14.90 27.91 13.04
N GLU A 121 13.81 27.99 12.30
CA GLU A 121 13.13 29.22 11.89
C GLU A 121 11.91 29.53 12.77
N GLY A 122 11.27 28.51 13.31
CA GLY A 122 10.13 28.62 14.23
C GLY A 122 8.85 29.09 13.55
N ARG A 123 8.16 30.03 14.22
CA ARG A 123 6.87 30.55 13.75
C ARG A 123 6.87 31.05 12.29
N PRO A 124 7.89 31.76 11.79
CA PRO A 124 7.94 32.20 10.38
C PRO A 124 7.82 31.09 9.37
N ALA A 125 8.45 29.92 9.60
CA ALA A 125 8.35 28.79 8.68
C ALA A 125 6.92 28.23 8.60
N VAL A 126 6.21 28.17 9.72
CA VAL A 126 4.80 27.72 9.75
C VAL A 126 3.88 28.73 9.08
N GLU A 127 4.07 30.02 9.34
CA GLU A 127 3.29 31.10 8.72
C GLU A 127 3.49 31.12 7.18
N GLU A 128 4.71 30.89 6.73
CA GLU A 128 5.06 30.76 5.31
C GLU A 128 4.41 29.52 4.70
N ALA A 129 4.42 28.37 5.39
CA ALA A 129 3.75 27.17 4.95
C ALA A 129 2.23 27.35 4.80
N ILE A 130 1.60 28.06 5.78
CA ILE A 130 0.17 28.42 5.70
C ILE A 130 -0.09 29.32 4.48
N ALA A 131 0.75 30.33 4.22
CA ALA A 131 0.63 31.19 3.07
C ALA A 131 0.76 30.38 1.75
N PHE A 132 1.75 29.50 1.67
CA PHE A 132 1.92 28.60 0.52
C PHE A 132 0.67 27.75 0.27
N LEU A 133 0.11 27.12 1.31
CA LEU A 133 -1.06 26.25 1.16
C LEU A 133 -2.32 27.00 0.70
N ARG A 134 -2.43 28.31 0.96
CA ARG A 134 -3.57 29.11 0.50
C ARG A 134 -3.62 29.19 -1.02
N ASP A 135 -2.45 29.30 -1.64
CA ASP A 135 -2.30 29.53 -3.08
C ASP A 135 -2.01 28.23 -3.86
N GLN A 136 -1.68 27.13 -3.15
CA GLN A 136 -1.34 25.85 -3.79
C GLN A 136 -2.60 25.22 -4.42
N PRO A 137 -2.59 24.99 -5.76
CA PRO A 137 -3.68 24.26 -6.39
C PRO A 137 -3.62 22.77 -6.04
N PRO A 138 -4.76 22.06 -6.09
CA PRO A 138 -4.79 20.62 -5.99
C PRO A 138 -3.89 19.95 -7.04
N VAL A 139 -3.27 18.83 -6.65
CA VAL A 139 -2.49 17.96 -7.56
C VAL A 139 -3.01 16.53 -7.47
N GLY A 140 -2.69 15.70 -8.46
CA GLY A 140 -3.16 14.32 -8.56
C GLY A 140 -2.80 13.46 -7.34
N PRO A 141 -3.60 12.44 -7.02
CA PRO A 141 -3.32 11.52 -5.93
C PRO A 141 -2.10 10.64 -6.22
N LEU A 142 -1.51 10.12 -5.15
CA LEU A 142 -0.47 9.11 -5.19
C LEU A 142 -1.10 7.75 -4.97
N GLU A 143 -0.78 6.78 -5.82
CA GLU A 143 -1.11 5.39 -5.56
C GLU A 143 -0.10 4.78 -4.58
N PHE A 144 -0.60 3.96 -3.66
CA PHE A 144 0.30 3.21 -2.78
C PHE A 144 0.96 2.08 -3.55
N SER A 145 2.28 1.92 -3.38
CA SER A 145 3.03 0.76 -3.88
C SER A 145 3.79 0.06 -2.77
N GLY A 146 3.53 -1.24 -2.60
CA GLY A 146 4.23 -2.08 -1.66
C GLY A 146 5.72 -2.18 -1.96
N ALA A 147 6.11 -2.18 -3.23
CA ALA A 147 7.51 -2.21 -3.66
C ALA A 147 8.26 -0.93 -3.27
N ILE A 148 7.61 0.25 -3.46
CA ILE A 148 8.17 1.53 -3.04
C ILE A 148 8.24 1.61 -1.51
N ALA A 149 7.22 1.11 -0.80
CA ALA A 149 7.22 1.06 0.66
C ALA A 149 8.35 0.18 1.21
N GLN A 150 8.63 -0.96 0.57
CA GLN A 150 9.76 -1.81 0.93
C GLN A 150 11.12 -1.12 0.71
N ALA A 151 11.28 -0.36 -0.38
CA ALA A 151 12.48 0.45 -0.61
C ALA A 151 12.65 1.53 0.47
N ALA A 152 11.58 2.25 0.82
CA ALA A 152 11.57 3.23 1.91
C ALA A 152 11.90 2.57 3.26
N LYS A 153 11.27 1.43 3.56
CA LYS A 153 11.50 0.66 4.78
C LYS A 153 12.95 0.20 4.91
N SER A 154 13.57 -0.24 3.81
CA SER A 154 14.97 -0.66 3.83
C SER A 154 15.90 0.47 4.23
N HIS A 155 15.61 1.72 3.81
CA HIS A 155 16.40 2.89 4.18
C HIS A 155 16.14 3.34 5.62
N ALA A 156 14.89 3.30 6.08
CA ALA A 156 14.57 3.56 7.49
C ALA A 156 15.29 2.56 8.42
N GLN A 157 15.35 1.28 8.05
CA GLN A 157 16.09 0.25 8.78
C GLN A 157 17.60 0.48 8.76
N ASP A 158 18.15 0.93 7.63
CA ASP A 158 19.57 1.26 7.51
C ASP A 158 19.97 2.41 8.45
N GLN A 159 19.05 3.36 8.70
CA GLN A 159 19.29 4.51 9.58
C GLN A 159 19.01 4.26 11.07
N GLN A 160 18.47 3.10 11.44
CA GLN A 160 18.05 2.80 12.82
C GLN A 160 19.14 3.02 13.87
N ASN A 161 20.42 2.87 13.51
CA ASN A 161 21.58 3.02 14.39
C ASN A 161 22.06 4.47 14.54
N GLY A 162 21.35 5.45 13.98
CA GLY A 162 21.60 6.88 14.19
C GLY A 162 22.19 7.63 13.01
N SER A 163 22.37 6.99 11.84
CA SER A 163 22.70 7.71 10.60
C SER A 163 21.49 8.51 10.09
N VAL A 164 21.76 9.58 9.35
CA VAL A 164 20.73 10.47 8.79
C VAL A 164 21.02 10.80 7.33
N GLY A 165 20.02 11.22 6.58
CA GLY A 165 20.13 11.72 5.22
C GLY A 165 19.78 10.69 4.16
N HIS A 166 20.00 11.07 2.89
CA HIS A 166 19.50 10.35 1.71
C HIS A 166 20.42 9.25 1.18
N VAL A 167 21.63 9.15 1.72
CA VAL A 167 22.63 8.16 1.28
C VAL A 167 22.64 6.99 2.27
N GLY A 168 22.38 5.80 1.76
CA GLY A 168 22.45 4.57 2.56
C GLY A 168 23.88 4.20 2.96
N SER A 169 24.03 3.34 3.96
CA SER A 169 25.33 2.85 4.43
C SER A 169 26.14 2.12 3.33
N ASP A 170 25.45 1.60 2.33
CA ASP A 170 26.01 0.98 1.12
C ASP A 170 26.29 1.99 -0.01
N GLY A 171 26.13 3.29 0.22
CA GLY A 171 26.25 4.38 -0.76
C GLY A 171 25.05 4.53 -1.69
N SER A 172 23.98 3.74 -1.53
CA SER A 172 22.79 3.82 -2.38
C SER A 172 21.98 5.09 -2.09
N ARG A 173 21.36 5.64 -3.14
CA ARG A 173 20.34 6.68 -3.08
C ARG A 173 18.96 6.08 -3.40
N ALA A 174 17.89 6.87 -3.28
CA ALA A 174 16.52 6.41 -3.54
C ALA A 174 16.36 5.63 -4.86
N PRO A 175 16.87 6.10 -6.04
CA PRO A 175 16.72 5.35 -7.29
C PRO A 175 17.32 3.93 -7.23
N GLN A 176 18.51 3.78 -6.64
CA GLN A 176 19.16 2.46 -6.51
C GLN A 176 18.38 1.55 -5.55
N ARG A 177 17.81 2.11 -4.47
CA ARG A 177 16.98 1.34 -3.54
C ARG A 177 15.68 0.90 -4.20
N LEU A 178 15.02 1.80 -4.94
CA LEU A 178 13.81 1.49 -5.71
C LEU A 178 14.06 0.38 -6.73
N SER A 179 15.17 0.45 -7.46
CA SER A 179 15.56 -0.58 -8.44
C SER A 179 15.74 -1.96 -7.81
N LYS A 180 16.24 -2.06 -6.56
CA LYS A 180 16.33 -3.35 -5.84
C LYS A 180 14.96 -4.02 -5.64
N PHE A 181 13.89 -3.24 -5.61
CA PHE A 181 12.50 -3.71 -5.45
C PHE A 181 11.70 -3.70 -6.75
N GLY A 182 12.38 -3.57 -7.90
CA GLY A 182 11.77 -3.69 -9.22
C GLY A 182 11.18 -2.40 -9.78
N ILE A 183 11.41 -1.25 -9.16
CA ILE A 183 11.02 0.05 -9.69
C ILE A 183 12.21 0.62 -10.46
N GLU A 184 12.23 0.37 -11.76
CA GLU A 184 13.33 0.79 -12.64
C GLU A 184 12.91 1.93 -13.58
N ASN A 185 13.89 2.71 -14.08
CA ASN A 185 13.71 3.73 -15.10
C ASN A 185 12.64 4.81 -14.82
N SER A 186 12.27 5.02 -13.55
CA SER A 186 11.34 6.04 -13.13
C SER A 186 12.05 7.27 -12.56
N SER A 187 11.51 8.46 -12.81
CA SER A 187 11.85 9.61 -11.97
C SER A 187 11.41 9.31 -10.55
N SER A 188 12.22 9.66 -9.58
CA SER A 188 11.93 9.40 -8.17
C SER A 188 12.29 10.56 -7.27
N GLY A 189 11.55 10.72 -6.18
CA GLY A 189 11.81 11.64 -5.09
C GLY A 189 11.87 10.92 -3.75
N GLU A 190 12.46 11.56 -2.76
CA GLU A 190 12.52 11.03 -1.41
C GLU A 190 12.39 12.16 -0.39
N ASN A 191 11.46 12.01 0.56
CA ASN A 191 11.39 12.80 1.78
C ASN A 191 11.75 11.93 2.97
N ILE A 192 12.42 12.52 3.97
CA ILE A 192 12.74 11.83 5.22
C ILE A 192 12.35 12.74 6.38
N ASP A 193 11.54 12.20 7.29
CA ASP A 193 11.19 12.84 8.54
C ASP A 193 11.84 12.12 9.72
N TYR A 194 12.21 12.87 10.73
CA TYR A 194 12.80 12.36 11.95
C TYR A 194 12.05 12.85 13.18
N GLY A 195 11.77 11.94 14.11
CA GLY A 195 11.23 12.25 15.43
C GLY A 195 9.70 12.25 15.52
N SER A 196 8.97 12.25 14.42
CA SER A 196 7.51 12.16 14.39
C SER A 196 7.01 10.78 14.81
N THR A 197 5.83 10.74 15.40
CA THR A 197 5.22 9.51 15.93
C THR A 197 3.85 9.19 15.33
N SER A 198 3.34 10.07 14.45
CA SER A 198 2.10 9.89 13.71
C SER A 198 2.25 10.41 12.28
N ALA A 199 1.41 9.94 11.39
CA ALA A 199 1.37 10.38 10.00
C ALA A 199 1.15 11.89 9.87
N GLN A 200 0.25 12.46 10.70
CA GLN A 200 0.00 13.89 10.68
C GLN A 200 1.24 14.71 11.12
N GLU A 201 2.00 14.24 12.14
CA GLU A 201 3.24 14.89 12.53
C GLU A 201 4.30 14.85 11.43
N VAL A 202 4.43 13.71 10.71
CA VAL A 202 5.30 13.59 9.54
C VAL A 202 4.92 14.62 8.47
N MET A 203 3.63 14.73 8.17
CA MET A 203 3.16 15.68 7.15
C MET A 203 3.35 17.14 7.58
N ILE A 204 3.11 17.48 8.84
CA ILE A 204 3.39 18.82 9.38
C ILE A 204 4.87 19.16 9.19
N SER A 205 5.75 18.25 9.60
CA SER A 205 7.21 18.42 9.50
C SER A 205 7.64 18.67 8.06
N LEU A 206 7.21 17.82 7.14
CA LEU A 206 7.59 17.91 5.71
C LEU A 206 6.96 19.11 4.98
N ILE A 207 5.78 19.59 5.41
CA ILE A 207 5.11 20.77 4.83
C ILE A 207 5.71 22.06 5.37
N VAL A 208 5.96 22.14 6.68
CA VAL A 208 6.60 23.30 7.31
C VAL A 208 8.03 23.43 6.82
N ASP A 209 8.74 22.31 6.77
CA ASP A 209 10.09 22.19 6.22
C ASP A 209 11.08 23.15 6.90
N ASP A 210 10.99 23.22 8.23
CA ASP A 210 11.76 24.14 9.10
C ASP A 210 13.27 23.88 8.97
N GLY A 211 14.05 24.93 8.74
CA GLY A 211 15.49 24.84 8.55
C GLY A 211 15.95 24.42 7.13
N VAL A 212 15.01 24.19 6.19
CA VAL A 212 15.31 23.82 4.80
C VAL A 212 14.96 24.99 3.88
N ALA A 213 15.95 25.76 3.51
CA ALA A 213 15.77 27.07 2.87
C ALA A 213 15.04 27.02 1.50
N ASP A 214 15.16 25.93 0.76
CA ASP A 214 14.52 25.72 -0.56
C ASP A 214 13.16 25.00 -0.45
N ARG A 215 12.74 24.63 0.77
CA ARG A 215 11.50 23.89 1.02
C ARG A 215 11.39 22.63 0.16
N GLY A 216 12.49 21.90 0.06
CA GLY A 216 12.64 20.74 -0.82
C GLY A 216 11.61 19.65 -0.54
N HIS A 217 11.33 19.35 0.75
CA HIS A 217 10.35 18.32 1.09
C HIS A 217 8.93 18.75 0.71
N ARG A 218 8.54 19.99 0.97
CA ARG A 218 7.24 20.54 0.56
C ARG A 218 7.11 20.55 -0.96
N THR A 219 8.16 20.95 -1.68
CA THR A 219 8.17 20.94 -3.16
C THR A 219 7.92 19.54 -3.69
N ILE A 220 8.54 18.51 -3.13
CA ILE A 220 8.31 17.11 -3.53
C ILE A 220 6.87 16.68 -3.25
N ILE A 221 6.27 17.05 -2.10
CA ILE A 221 4.87 16.68 -1.77
C ILE A 221 3.91 17.16 -2.86
N PHE A 222 4.08 18.38 -3.37
CA PHE A 222 3.16 19.00 -4.33
C PHE A 222 3.59 18.88 -5.79
N ALA A 223 4.68 18.18 -6.09
CA ALA A 223 5.12 17.94 -7.45
C ALA A 223 4.07 17.09 -8.20
N PRO A 224 3.53 17.59 -9.33
CA PRO A 224 2.42 16.93 -10.02
C PRO A 224 2.83 15.69 -10.81
N GLU A 225 4.12 15.49 -11.04
CA GLU A 225 4.63 14.34 -11.79
C GLU A 225 4.57 13.02 -11.02
N TRP A 226 4.47 13.05 -9.69
CA TRP A 226 4.40 11.82 -8.91
C TRP A 226 3.05 11.16 -9.06
N THR A 227 3.06 9.88 -9.41
CA THR A 227 1.86 9.06 -9.55
C THR A 227 1.75 8.00 -8.45
N THR A 228 2.87 7.64 -7.83
CA THR A 228 2.94 6.49 -6.91
C THR A 228 3.89 6.82 -5.76
N ALA A 229 3.57 6.33 -4.57
CA ALA A 229 4.43 6.50 -3.39
C ALA A 229 4.34 5.31 -2.43
N GLY A 230 5.31 5.25 -1.54
CA GLY A 230 5.31 4.31 -0.42
C GLY A 230 6.13 4.85 0.74
N ALA A 231 5.72 4.56 1.95
CA ALA A 231 6.39 4.97 3.17
C ALA A 231 6.95 3.78 3.94
N GLY A 232 8.07 4.01 4.63
CA GLY A 232 8.69 3.05 5.53
C GLY A 232 9.22 3.76 6.77
N CYS A 233 8.76 3.35 7.95
CA CYS A 233 9.11 3.96 9.23
C CYS A 233 9.79 2.97 10.17
N GLY A 234 10.55 3.47 11.12
CA GLY A 234 11.19 2.65 12.15
C GLY A 234 11.73 3.45 13.32
N PRO A 235 12.29 2.75 14.32
CA PRO A 235 12.99 3.41 15.41
C PRO A 235 14.31 3.99 14.92
N HIS A 236 14.72 5.10 15.53
CA HIS A 236 16.02 5.73 15.29
C HIS A 236 16.74 6.03 16.62
N ALA A 237 17.98 5.57 16.73
CA ALA A 237 18.70 5.56 18.01
C ALA A 237 18.87 6.95 18.64
N SER A 238 19.08 7.99 17.83
CA SER A 238 19.36 9.36 18.31
C SER A 238 18.11 10.26 18.31
N ILE A 239 17.12 10.03 17.43
CA ILE A 239 16.01 10.96 17.20
C ILE A 239 14.64 10.25 17.39
N ARG A 240 14.58 9.09 18.02
CA ARG A 240 13.40 8.25 18.31
C ARG A 240 12.84 7.50 17.10
N THR A 241 12.55 8.20 16.01
CA THR A 241 11.89 7.64 14.83
C THR A 241 12.49 8.19 13.55
N VAL A 242 12.38 7.44 12.48
CA VAL A 242 12.63 7.88 11.11
C VAL A 242 11.50 7.36 10.22
N CYS A 243 10.97 8.22 9.35
CA CYS A 243 10.03 7.87 8.31
C CYS A 243 10.57 8.33 6.96
N VAL A 244 10.75 7.40 6.05
CA VAL A 244 11.16 7.63 4.66
C VAL A 244 9.93 7.53 3.78
N VAL A 245 9.72 8.49 2.88
CA VAL A 245 8.68 8.47 1.87
C VAL A 245 9.34 8.54 0.52
N ASN A 246 9.21 7.51 -0.30
CA ASN A 246 9.67 7.49 -1.67
C ASN A 246 8.52 7.74 -2.63
N TYR A 247 8.79 8.50 -3.67
CA TYR A 247 7.87 8.84 -4.76
C TYR A 247 8.44 8.36 -6.08
N ALA A 248 7.57 7.95 -6.98
CA ALA A 248 7.95 7.61 -8.33
C ALA A 248 6.89 8.06 -9.34
N LYS A 249 7.36 8.41 -10.55
CA LYS A 249 6.50 8.54 -11.72
C LYS A 249 6.45 7.17 -12.40
N ILE A 250 5.43 6.37 -12.08
CA ILE A 250 5.21 5.07 -12.70
C ILE A 250 4.15 5.22 -13.78
N SER A 251 4.44 4.72 -14.99
CA SER A 251 3.43 4.61 -16.03
C SER A 251 2.33 3.64 -15.58
N ARG A 252 1.06 3.98 -15.82
CA ARG A 252 -0.05 3.05 -15.60
C ARG A 252 -0.24 2.08 -16.76
N GLU A 253 0.66 2.09 -17.72
CA GLU A 253 0.61 1.19 -18.86
C GLU A 253 1.22 -0.17 -18.51
N LEU A 254 0.50 -1.22 -18.87
CA LEU A 254 0.96 -2.60 -18.88
C LEU A 254 1.10 -3.05 -20.33
N THR A 255 2.30 -3.41 -20.75
CA THR A 255 2.50 -4.05 -22.04
C THR A 255 2.44 -5.57 -21.86
N VAL A 256 1.50 -6.23 -22.55
CA VAL A 256 1.35 -7.69 -22.55
C VAL A 256 1.89 -8.23 -23.86
N VAL A 257 2.85 -9.15 -23.76
CA VAL A 257 3.46 -9.83 -24.93
C VAL A 257 3.16 -11.32 -24.84
N ASN A 258 2.48 -11.87 -25.84
CA ASN A 258 2.20 -13.30 -25.91
C ASN A 258 3.18 -14.01 -26.85
N ASN A 259 4.29 -14.50 -26.30
CA ASN A 259 5.25 -15.39 -26.97
C ASN A 259 5.07 -16.85 -26.53
N GLY A 260 3.91 -17.19 -25.96
CA GLY A 260 3.55 -18.52 -25.50
C GLY A 260 3.19 -19.47 -26.64
N SER A 261 2.63 -20.61 -26.28
CA SER A 261 2.23 -21.69 -27.20
C SER A 261 0.77 -21.60 -27.61
N VAL A 262 -0.04 -20.78 -26.94
CA VAL A 262 -1.49 -20.66 -27.18
C VAL A 262 -1.93 -19.18 -26.97
N ASP A 263 -3.14 -18.88 -27.48
CA ASP A 263 -3.70 -17.52 -27.28
C ASP A 263 -4.01 -17.22 -25.81
N LEU A 264 -3.80 -15.97 -25.41
CA LEU A 264 -4.23 -15.45 -24.13
C LEU A 264 -5.69 -14.99 -24.24
N LEU A 265 -6.59 -15.60 -23.46
CA LEU A 265 -8.04 -15.32 -23.54
C LEU A 265 -8.47 -14.20 -22.61
N SER A 266 -7.93 -14.15 -21.40
CA SER A 266 -8.22 -13.08 -20.43
C SER A 266 -7.06 -12.81 -19.49
N LEU A 267 -7.01 -11.59 -19.05
CA LEU A 267 -6.11 -11.08 -18.03
C LEU A 267 -6.97 -10.40 -16.96
N GLN A 268 -7.14 -11.06 -15.81
CA GLN A 268 -8.01 -10.58 -14.75
C GLN A 268 -7.19 -9.99 -13.60
N VAL A 269 -7.55 -8.78 -13.22
CA VAL A 269 -7.03 -8.05 -12.08
C VAL A 269 -8.20 -7.78 -11.14
N ALA A 270 -8.10 -8.21 -9.89
CA ALA A 270 -9.20 -8.13 -8.91
C ALA A 270 -10.54 -8.67 -9.46
N GLY A 271 -10.50 -9.73 -10.28
CA GLY A 271 -11.68 -10.32 -10.90
C GLY A 271 -12.23 -9.59 -12.14
N VAL A 272 -11.64 -8.47 -12.54
CA VAL A 272 -12.01 -7.71 -13.73
C VAL A 272 -11.06 -8.08 -14.89
N ASN A 273 -11.63 -8.50 -16.03
CA ASN A 273 -10.82 -8.75 -17.24
C ASN A 273 -10.40 -7.41 -17.86
N ILE A 274 -9.11 -7.12 -17.83
CA ILE A 274 -8.51 -5.91 -18.41
C ILE A 274 -8.03 -6.11 -19.85
N LEU A 275 -8.10 -7.35 -20.39
CA LEU A 275 -7.74 -7.64 -21.75
C LEU A 275 -9.00 -7.56 -22.63
N GLU A 276 -9.05 -6.59 -23.52
CA GLU A 276 -10.11 -6.44 -24.51
C GLU A 276 -9.94 -7.46 -25.65
N GLY A 277 -10.64 -8.59 -25.56
CA GLY A 277 -10.54 -9.71 -26.50
C GLY A 277 -9.26 -10.52 -26.33
N ALA A 278 -9.16 -11.64 -27.04
CA ALA A 278 -7.99 -12.50 -26.99
C ALA A 278 -6.73 -11.81 -27.55
N LEU A 279 -5.57 -12.17 -27.01
CA LEU A 279 -4.27 -11.76 -27.53
C LEU A 279 -3.61 -12.98 -28.20
N PRO A 280 -3.52 -13.01 -29.55
CA PRO A 280 -2.94 -14.12 -30.27
C PRO A 280 -1.45 -14.31 -29.99
N ILE A 281 -0.96 -15.53 -30.28
CA ILE A 281 0.47 -15.86 -30.22
C ILE A 281 1.26 -14.87 -31.09
N GLY A 282 2.43 -14.45 -30.60
CA GLY A 282 3.35 -13.56 -31.31
C GLY A 282 2.90 -12.10 -31.39
N THR A 283 1.85 -11.72 -30.64
CA THR A 283 1.35 -10.34 -30.60
C THR A 283 1.54 -9.70 -29.23
N SER A 284 1.45 -8.37 -29.20
CA SER A 284 1.49 -7.59 -27.98
C SER A 284 0.36 -6.57 -27.93
N ARG A 285 0.00 -6.16 -26.74
CA ARG A 285 -0.97 -5.09 -26.47
C ARG A 285 -0.57 -4.28 -25.26
N THR A 286 -0.66 -2.96 -25.37
CA THR A 286 -0.54 -2.07 -24.22
C THR A 286 -1.94 -1.79 -23.66
N ILE A 287 -2.08 -1.92 -22.35
CA ILE A 287 -3.32 -1.76 -21.58
C ILE A 287 -3.06 -0.67 -20.56
N THR A 288 -3.91 0.34 -20.51
CA THR A 288 -3.89 1.31 -19.42
C THR A 288 -4.65 0.74 -18.23
N MET A 289 -3.98 0.59 -17.11
CA MET A 289 -4.62 0.13 -15.86
C MET A 289 -5.72 1.13 -15.45
N PRO A 290 -6.92 0.65 -15.08
CA PRO A 290 -8.03 1.54 -14.71
C PRO A 290 -7.66 2.47 -13.55
N GLU A 291 -8.20 3.70 -13.58
CA GLU A 291 -8.03 4.64 -12.46
C GLU A 291 -8.58 4.06 -11.16
N GLY A 292 -7.86 4.28 -10.06
CA GLY A 292 -8.21 3.75 -8.74
C GLY A 292 -7.91 2.26 -8.53
N GLN A 293 -7.44 1.54 -9.57
CA GLN A 293 -6.93 0.19 -9.42
C GLN A 293 -5.50 0.23 -8.90
N SER A 294 -5.21 -0.53 -7.83
CA SER A 294 -3.82 -0.68 -7.35
C SER A 294 -2.91 -1.23 -8.43
N CYS A 295 -1.65 -0.81 -8.41
CA CYS A 295 -0.60 -1.38 -9.25
C CYS A 295 -0.13 -2.74 -8.72
N ASP A 296 -0.21 -2.97 -7.42
CA ASP A 296 0.10 -4.25 -6.77
C ASP A 296 -1.21 -5.04 -6.66
N VAL A 297 -1.30 -6.15 -7.39
CA VAL A 297 -2.54 -6.89 -7.59
C VAL A 297 -2.33 -8.39 -7.63
N ASP A 298 -3.42 -9.12 -7.35
CA ASP A 298 -3.52 -10.53 -7.71
C ASP A 298 -3.95 -10.64 -9.17
N LEU A 299 -3.17 -11.42 -9.93
CA LEU A 299 -3.32 -11.59 -11.35
C LEU A 299 -3.79 -12.99 -11.67
N THR A 300 -4.86 -13.12 -12.46
CA THR A 300 -5.30 -14.38 -13.04
C THR A 300 -5.23 -14.32 -14.56
N VAL A 301 -4.50 -15.25 -15.15
CA VAL A 301 -4.30 -15.36 -16.59
C VAL A 301 -4.97 -16.63 -17.11
N GLN A 302 -5.90 -16.49 -18.06
CA GLN A 302 -6.54 -17.60 -18.75
C GLN A 302 -5.97 -17.71 -20.16
N MET A 303 -5.28 -18.80 -20.41
CA MET A 303 -4.84 -19.22 -21.74
C MET A 303 -5.99 -19.91 -22.47
N SER A 304 -5.83 -20.23 -23.77
CA SER A 304 -6.87 -20.90 -24.55
C SER A 304 -7.31 -22.25 -23.98
N SER A 305 -8.43 -22.75 -24.45
CA SER A 305 -9.22 -23.84 -23.87
C SER A 305 -8.40 -25.08 -23.52
N GLY A 306 -8.56 -25.56 -22.29
CA GLY A 306 -7.91 -26.78 -21.78
C GLY A 306 -6.80 -26.55 -20.77
N TYR A 307 -6.43 -25.30 -20.55
CA TYR A 307 -5.46 -24.91 -19.53
C TYR A 307 -6.17 -24.43 -18.25
N ALA A 308 -5.65 -24.82 -17.09
CA ALA A 308 -6.07 -24.22 -15.82
C ALA A 308 -5.59 -22.74 -15.79
N PRO A 309 -6.36 -21.83 -15.16
CA PRO A 309 -5.90 -20.46 -14.97
C PRO A 309 -4.59 -20.43 -14.20
N LEU A 310 -3.69 -19.55 -14.62
CA LEU A 310 -2.46 -19.24 -13.89
C LEU A 310 -2.75 -18.09 -12.95
N ILE A 311 -2.32 -18.21 -11.68
CA ILE A 311 -2.57 -17.22 -10.65
C ILE A 311 -1.24 -16.78 -10.03
N TRP A 312 -1.06 -15.47 -9.94
CA TRP A 312 0.04 -14.83 -9.22
C TRP A 312 -0.53 -13.83 -8.24
N ASN A 313 -0.01 -13.84 -7.03
CA ASN A 313 -0.40 -12.91 -5.99
C ASN A 313 0.64 -11.82 -5.84
N ASP A 314 0.19 -10.62 -5.51
CA ASP A 314 1.01 -9.47 -5.15
C ASP A 314 2.06 -9.12 -6.23
N VAL A 315 1.59 -8.92 -7.46
CA VAL A 315 2.42 -8.52 -8.60
C VAL A 315 2.20 -7.06 -8.96
N THR A 316 3.29 -6.32 -9.17
CA THR A 316 3.22 -4.93 -9.63
C THR A 316 3.08 -4.92 -11.15
N LEU A 317 2.00 -4.38 -11.68
CA LEU A 317 1.71 -4.37 -13.12
C LEU A 317 1.98 -3.02 -13.81
N CYS A 318 1.88 -1.90 -13.07
CA CYS A 318 2.05 -0.58 -13.66
C CYS A 318 3.49 -0.35 -14.13
N GLY A 319 3.63 0.12 -15.37
CA GLY A 319 4.93 0.31 -16.01
C GLY A 319 5.65 -0.97 -16.42
N ALA A 320 5.00 -2.13 -16.21
CA ALA A 320 5.60 -3.42 -16.51
C ALA A 320 5.38 -3.85 -17.97
N THR A 321 6.32 -4.63 -18.48
CA THR A 321 6.11 -5.50 -19.64
C THR A 321 5.94 -6.93 -19.14
N MET A 322 4.74 -7.49 -19.29
CA MET A 322 4.41 -8.86 -18.99
C MET A 322 4.61 -9.70 -20.23
N THR A 323 5.54 -10.65 -20.19
CA THR A 323 5.78 -11.57 -21.30
C THR A 323 5.38 -12.98 -20.89
N ILE A 324 4.50 -13.60 -21.69
CA ILE A 324 4.23 -15.04 -21.66
C ILE A 324 5.18 -15.67 -22.65
N GLY A 325 6.14 -16.43 -22.14
CA GLY A 325 7.19 -17.06 -22.93
C GLY A 325 6.93 -18.52 -23.23
N ALA A 326 7.93 -19.22 -23.77
CA ALA A 326 7.90 -20.65 -23.99
C ALA A 326 7.54 -21.40 -22.69
N GLU A 327 6.80 -22.51 -22.82
CA GLU A 327 6.24 -23.29 -21.71
C GLU A 327 5.24 -22.49 -20.85
N ASP A 328 4.63 -21.43 -21.44
CA ASP A 328 3.64 -20.56 -20.80
C ASP A 328 4.14 -19.94 -19.48
N ARG A 329 5.43 -19.66 -19.40
CA ARG A 329 6.04 -18.97 -18.27
C ARG A 329 5.80 -17.47 -18.38
N LEU A 330 5.33 -16.88 -17.28
CA LEU A 330 5.19 -15.44 -17.15
C LEU A 330 6.48 -14.82 -16.61
N THR A 331 6.90 -13.74 -17.25
CA THR A 331 7.98 -12.87 -16.77
C THR A 331 7.50 -11.43 -16.76
N LEU A 332 7.93 -10.66 -15.75
CA LEU A 332 7.72 -9.22 -15.67
C LEU A 332 9.07 -8.51 -15.79
N SER A 333 9.11 -7.44 -16.58
CA SER A 333 10.23 -6.50 -16.69
C SER A 333 9.71 -5.07 -16.61
N TYR A 334 10.53 -4.16 -16.06
CA TYR A 334 10.20 -2.76 -15.84
C TYR A 334 11.13 -1.84 -16.60
#